data_8aa744a8f9206ef60402ce0d4ad22828
#
_entry.id   8aa744a8f9206ef60402ce0d4ad22828
#
_cell.length_a   1.000
_cell.length_b   1.000
_cell.length_c   1.000
_cell.angle_alpha   90.00
_cell.angle_beta   90.00
_cell.angle_gamma   90.00
#
_symmetry.space_group_name_H-M   'P 1'
#
loop_
_entity.id
_entity.type
_entity.pdbx_description
1 polymer ?
#
loop_
_entity_poly.entity_id
_entity_poly.type
_entity_poly.pdbx_seq_one_letter_code
_entity_poly.pdbx_strand_id
1 'polypeptide(L)'
;MKFLKWTLITLLSVGIVLLISIEAYSNYKLGLILPKKETASERYTEVIQDSFWVSYGETGNIEIKPYSLTEFTSRFLFAVAIYKHGNHLNYMPKGSTLAYDLTRKIHLKQKLNMNNWHLDSAIVASWVSKNYSAEEAINLLIELQYFGNNDFGLDKAAMHYFEVSSSNLTLAQIITLVAITHSPSHYADCNNKAMLILRAEYITNKLKQYNSSKYGGFRFELPSFTAKDGLNCQ
;
A
#
# COMPACT_ATOMS: atom_id res chain seq x y z
N MET A 1 18.12 44.40 15.47
CA MET A 1 18.81 43.25 14.84
C MET A 1 19.22 42.13 15.82
N LYS A 2 19.84 42.42 16.98
CA LYS A 2 20.26 41.37 17.94
C LYS A 2 19.07 40.57 18.51
N PHE A 3 17.97 41.20 18.88
CA PHE A 3 16.76 40.54 19.41
C PHE A 3 16.16 39.56 18.41
N LEU A 4 15.98 39.97 17.15
CA LEU A 4 15.44 39.09 16.09
C LEU A 4 16.33 37.85 15.85
N LYS A 5 17.65 37.99 15.95
CA LYS A 5 18.59 36.88 15.82
C LYS A 5 18.42 35.86 16.97
N TRP A 6 18.28 36.32 18.22
CA TRP A 6 18.09 35.47 19.37
C TRP A 6 16.73 34.75 19.35
N THR A 7 15.65 35.43 18.96
CA THR A 7 14.34 34.77 18.77
C THR A 7 14.36 33.72 17.69
N LEU A 8 15.07 33.95 16.58
CA LEU A 8 15.22 32.95 15.51
C LEU A 8 16.00 31.73 16.00
N ILE A 9 17.09 31.92 16.74
CA ILE A 9 17.89 30.83 17.30
C ILE A 9 17.07 30.00 18.29
N THR A 10 16.30 30.65 19.18
CA THR A 10 15.42 29.93 20.12
C THR A 10 14.33 29.14 19.42
N LEU A 11 13.68 29.68 18.41
CA LEU A 11 12.69 28.99 17.63
C LEU A 11 13.29 27.74 16.90
N LEU A 12 14.47 27.91 16.34
CA LEU A 12 15.19 26.83 15.66
C LEU A 12 15.59 25.72 16.66
N SER A 13 16.10 26.09 17.83
CA SER A 13 16.48 25.11 18.87
C SER A 13 15.27 24.35 19.41
N VAL A 14 14.14 25.02 19.63
CA VAL A 14 12.88 24.37 20.03
C VAL A 14 12.41 23.41 18.95
N GLY A 15 12.48 23.80 17.68
CA GLY A 15 12.16 22.92 16.55
C GLY A 15 13.03 21.65 16.51
N ILE A 16 14.33 21.78 16.71
CA ILE A 16 15.25 20.64 16.75
C ILE A 16 14.93 19.71 17.93
N VAL A 17 14.69 20.25 19.11
CA VAL A 17 14.31 19.45 20.30
C VAL A 17 13.00 18.69 20.05
N LEU A 18 12.02 19.31 19.43
CA LEU A 18 10.76 18.63 19.08
C LEU A 18 10.99 17.48 18.11
N LEU A 19 11.79 17.67 17.06
CA LEU A 19 12.11 16.60 16.10
C LEU A 19 12.83 15.42 16.78
N ILE A 20 13.81 15.68 17.64
CA ILE A 20 14.50 14.66 18.41
C ILE A 20 13.53 13.92 19.34
N SER A 21 12.63 14.63 19.99
CA SER A 21 11.62 14.06 20.88
C SER A 21 10.64 13.14 20.15
N ILE A 22 10.22 13.50 18.94
CA ILE A 22 9.33 12.68 18.10
C ILE A 22 10.05 11.37 17.73
N GLU A 23 11.32 11.44 17.32
CA GLU A 23 12.09 10.23 16.99
C GLU A 23 12.39 9.35 18.21
N ALA A 24 12.71 9.94 19.34
CA ALA A 24 12.92 9.20 20.59
C ALA A 24 11.63 8.49 21.03
N TYR A 25 10.48 9.17 20.93
CA TYR A 25 9.18 8.59 21.21
C TYR A 25 8.84 7.46 20.23
N SER A 26 9.11 7.65 18.93
CA SER A 26 8.91 6.63 17.89
C SER A 26 9.69 5.34 18.21
N ASN A 27 10.97 5.47 18.55
CA ASN A 27 11.83 4.33 18.92
C ASN A 27 11.35 3.63 20.21
N TYR A 28 10.96 4.41 21.22
CA TYR A 28 10.38 3.87 22.44
C TYR A 28 9.10 3.08 22.17
N LYS A 29 8.15 3.64 21.41
CA LYS A 29 6.90 2.98 21.04
C LYS A 29 7.14 1.73 20.20
N LEU A 30 8.06 1.79 19.24
CA LEU A 30 8.42 0.63 18.43
C LEU A 30 8.95 -0.52 19.31
N GLY A 31 9.74 -0.22 20.36
CA GLY A 31 10.18 -1.19 21.34
C GLY A 31 9.04 -1.81 22.18
N LEU A 32 7.90 -1.15 22.32
CA LEU A 32 6.71 -1.71 22.97
C LEU A 32 5.84 -2.53 22.01
N ILE A 33 5.76 -2.15 20.73
CA ILE A 33 4.96 -2.82 19.69
C ILE A 33 5.65 -4.12 19.25
N LEU A 34 6.99 -4.12 19.14
CA LEU A 34 7.85 -5.25 18.77
C LEU A 34 7.39 -6.00 17.49
N PRO A 35 7.24 -5.33 16.35
CA PRO A 35 6.90 -6.00 15.11
C PRO A 35 8.04 -6.95 14.71
N LYS A 36 7.67 -8.15 14.24
CA LYS A 36 8.65 -9.12 13.73
C LYS A 36 8.67 -9.06 12.21
N LYS A 37 9.89 -9.11 11.64
CA LYS A 37 10.03 -9.24 10.18
C LYS A 37 9.52 -10.62 9.77
N GLU A 38 8.59 -10.64 8.82
CA GLU A 38 8.09 -11.84 8.16
C GLU A 38 8.56 -11.84 6.71
N THR A 39 8.67 -13.02 6.15
CA THR A 39 8.99 -13.20 4.73
C THR A 39 7.79 -13.83 4.04
N ALA A 40 7.52 -13.43 2.80
CA ALA A 40 6.55 -14.13 1.97
C ALA A 40 7.04 -15.56 1.70
N SER A 41 6.10 -16.49 1.65
CA SER A 41 6.39 -17.89 1.27
C SER A 41 6.64 -18.00 -0.23
N GLU A 42 6.11 -17.09 -1.03
CA GLU A 42 6.16 -17.09 -2.48
C GLU A 42 6.68 -15.78 -3.07
N ARG A 43 7.28 -15.89 -4.25
CA ARG A 43 7.66 -14.76 -5.08
C ARG A 43 6.70 -14.67 -6.27
N TYR A 44 5.94 -13.59 -6.32
CA TYR A 44 5.01 -13.34 -7.40
C TYR A 44 5.71 -12.77 -8.64
N THR A 45 5.11 -13.00 -9.80
CA THR A 45 5.65 -12.49 -11.07
C THR A 45 5.65 -10.97 -11.11
N GLU A 46 6.54 -10.39 -11.92
CA GLU A 46 6.67 -8.94 -12.11
C GLU A 46 5.32 -8.30 -12.50
N VAL A 47 4.52 -8.97 -13.34
CA VAL A 47 3.21 -8.45 -13.76
C VAL A 47 2.24 -8.31 -12.58
N ILE A 48 2.26 -9.26 -11.65
CA ILE A 48 1.47 -9.20 -10.43
C ILE A 48 1.96 -8.05 -9.53
N GLN A 49 3.27 -7.98 -9.31
CA GLN A 49 3.88 -6.93 -8.49
C GLN A 49 3.62 -5.53 -9.07
N ASP A 50 3.79 -5.33 -10.38
CA ASP A 50 3.49 -4.09 -11.09
C ASP A 50 2.03 -3.67 -10.87
N SER A 51 1.10 -4.63 -11.00
CA SER A 51 -0.34 -4.38 -10.86
C SER A 51 -0.70 -3.91 -9.44
N PHE A 52 -0.12 -4.54 -8.43
CA PHE A 52 -0.26 -4.09 -7.04
C PHE A 52 0.40 -2.72 -6.83
N TRP A 53 1.62 -2.51 -7.32
CA TRP A 53 2.35 -1.26 -7.17
C TRP A 53 1.57 -0.05 -7.68
N VAL A 54 1.07 -0.13 -8.90
CA VAL A 54 0.31 0.99 -9.49
C VAL A 54 -1.06 1.18 -8.84
N SER A 55 -1.64 0.14 -8.25
CA SER A 55 -2.93 0.22 -7.55
C SER A 55 -2.88 1.11 -6.31
N TYR A 56 -1.71 1.25 -5.69
CA TYR A 56 -1.42 2.18 -4.59
C TYR A 56 -1.15 3.62 -5.05
N GLY A 57 -1.24 3.88 -6.36
CA GLY A 57 -0.97 5.22 -6.92
C GLY A 57 0.52 5.51 -7.09
N GLU A 58 1.37 4.54 -6.84
CA GLU A 58 2.82 4.65 -7.00
C GLU A 58 3.24 4.66 -8.48
N THR A 59 4.35 5.31 -8.78
CA THR A 59 4.88 5.47 -10.14
C THR A 59 6.36 5.11 -10.22
N GLY A 60 6.85 4.82 -11.43
CA GLY A 60 8.25 4.42 -11.64
C GLY A 60 8.57 3.09 -10.95
N ASN A 61 9.84 2.73 -10.86
CA ASN A 61 10.29 1.44 -10.33
C ASN A 61 9.71 1.14 -8.96
N ILE A 62 9.47 -0.15 -8.69
CA ILE A 62 9.06 -0.64 -7.37
C ILE A 62 10.19 -0.34 -6.37
N GLU A 63 9.95 0.59 -5.45
CA GLU A 63 10.95 1.06 -4.50
C GLU A 63 10.26 1.55 -3.22
N ILE A 64 10.75 1.12 -2.08
CA ILE A 64 10.37 1.71 -0.79
C ILE A 64 11.55 2.52 -0.28
N LYS A 65 11.39 3.83 -0.20
CA LYS A 65 12.42 4.69 0.39
C LYS A 65 12.31 4.64 1.90
N PRO A 66 13.41 4.30 2.62
CA PRO A 66 13.41 4.39 4.08
C PRO A 66 13.08 5.80 4.54
N TYR A 67 12.21 5.93 5.52
CA TYR A 67 11.84 7.23 6.10
C TYR A 67 11.71 7.14 7.63
N SER A 68 11.84 8.28 8.28
CA SER A 68 11.59 8.43 9.71
C SER A 68 10.17 8.93 9.97
N LEU A 69 9.68 8.80 11.21
CA LEU A 69 8.39 9.37 11.60
C LEU A 69 8.38 10.89 11.42
N THR A 70 9.48 11.56 11.74
CA THR A 70 9.64 13.00 11.57
C THR A 70 9.58 13.41 10.09
N GLU A 71 10.23 12.68 9.20
CA GLU A 71 10.16 12.92 7.76
C GLU A 71 8.73 12.72 7.24
N PHE A 72 8.10 11.61 7.59
CA PHE A 72 6.71 11.32 7.19
C PHE A 72 5.77 12.44 7.65
N THR A 73 5.84 12.81 8.93
CA THR A 73 4.97 13.83 9.52
C THR A 73 5.19 15.20 8.90
N SER A 74 6.45 15.59 8.67
CA SER A 74 6.76 16.89 8.04
C SER A 74 6.26 16.96 6.60
N ARG A 75 6.43 15.91 5.82
CA ARG A 75 5.91 15.81 4.44
C ARG A 75 4.39 15.81 4.41
N PHE A 76 3.74 15.11 5.35
CA PHE A 76 2.28 15.09 5.49
C PHE A 76 1.74 16.49 5.82
N LEU A 77 2.31 17.19 6.80
CA LEU A 77 1.90 18.55 7.17
C LEU A 77 2.10 19.52 6.01
N PHE A 78 3.22 19.39 5.30
CA PHE A 78 3.48 20.21 4.11
C PHE A 78 2.45 19.91 3.00
N ALA A 79 2.16 18.65 2.75
CA ALA A 79 1.14 18.24 1.79
C ALA A 79 -0.25 18.82 2.14
N VAL A 80 -0.64 18.75 3.42
CA VAL A 80 -1.91 19.33 3.91
C VAL A 80 -1.93 20.85 3.76
N ALA A 81 -0.83 21.55 4.07
CA ALA A 81 -0.72 23.02 3.96
C ALA A 81 -0.86 23.51 2.51
N ILE A 82 -0.39 22.73 1.54
CA ILE A 82 -0.42 23.07 0.10
C ILE A 82 -1.70 22.57 -0.58
N TYR A 83 -2.52 21.82 0.14
CA TYR A 83 -3.66 21.02 -0.39
C TYR A 83 -4.69 21.74 -1.23
N LYS A 84 -4.67 23.02 -1.35
CA LYS A 84 -5.70 23.71 -2.15
C LYS A 84 -5.80 23.25 -3.61
N HIS A 85 -4.78 22.53 -4.20
CA HIS A 85 -4.73 22.29 -5.65
C HIS A 85 -4.03 20.99 -6.14
N GLY A 86 -3.90 19.90 -5.38
CA GLY A 86 -3.16 18.77 -5.96
C GLY A 86 -3.18 17.42 -5.21
N ASN A 87 -2.58 16.43 -5.84
CA ASN A 87 -2.49 15.06 -5.37
C ASN A 87 -1.43 14.92 -4.26
N HIS A 88 -1.85 14.67 -3.02
CA HIS A 88 -0.98 14.56 -1.83
C HIS A 88 0.08 13.48 -1.92
N LEU A 89 -0.20 12.40 -2.64
CA LEU A 89 0.70 11.24 -2.74
C LEU A 89 2.07 11.61 -3.30
N ASN A 90 2.16 12.65 -4.14
CA ASN A 90 3.42 13.09 -4.72
C ASN A 90 4.42 13.66 -3.68
N TYR A 91 3.95 14.01 -2.50
CA TYR A 91 4.80 14.58 -1.43
C TYR A 91 5.24 13.53 -0.39
N MET A 92 4.59 12.39 -0.39
CA MET A 92 4.91 11.32 0.56
C MET A 92 6.17 10.55 0.13
N PRO A 93 6.91 9.93 1.05
CA PRO A 93 8.01 9.05 0.69
C PRO A 93 7.53 7.93 -0.23
N LYS A 94 8.30 7.62 -1.28
CA LYS A 94 7.97 6.59 -2.25
C LYS A 94 7.77 5.23 -1.56
N GLY A 95 6.68 4.54 -1.89
CA GLY A 95 6.30 3.27 -1.29
C GLY A 95 5.71 3.37 0.13
N SER A 96 5.52 4.59 0.65
CA SER A 96 4.96 4.76 2.01
C SER A 96 3.53 4.26 2.14
N THR A 97 2.72 4.37 1.09
CA THR A 97 1.34 3.86 1.05
C THR A 97 1.34 2.33 1.16
N LEU A 98 2.22 1.67 0.42
CA LEU A 98 2.40 0.21 0.49
C LEU A 98 2.92 -0.22 1.87
N ALA A 99 3.93 0.48 2.42
CA ALA A 99 4.45 0.19 3.75
C ALA A 99 3.38 0.35 4.85
N TYR A 100 2.50 1.35 4.72
CA TYR A 100 1.40 1.56 5.66
C TYR A 100 0.34 0.46 5.58
N ASP A 101 -0.03 0.01 4.37
CA ASP A 101 -1.00 -1.08 4.21
C ASP A 101 -0.41 -2.43 4.64
N LEU A 102 0.87 -2.69 4.35
CA LEU A 102 1.57 -3.87 4.88
C LEU A 102 1.59 -3.88 6.40
N THR A 103 1.78 -2.72 7.04
CA THR A 103 1.69 -2.58 8.51
C THR A 103 0.35 -3.07 9.04
N ARG A 104 -0.76 -2.70 8.38
CA ARG A 104 -2.11 -3.16 8.79
C ARG A 104 -2.22 -4.68 8.73
N LYS A 105 -1.66 -5.31 7.71
CA LYS A 105 -1.68 -6.76 7.52
C LYS A 105 -0.80 -7.48 8.54
N ILE A 106 0.40 -6.96 8.80
CA ILE A 106 1.30 -7.45 9.85
C ILE A 106 0.62 -7.34 11.22
N HIS A 107 -0.05 -6.20 11.51
CA HIS A 107 -0.80 -6.02 12.74
C HIS A 107 -1.88 -7.09 12.93
N LEU A 108 -2.69 -7.35 11.90
CA LEU A 108 -3.75 -8.36 11.96
C LEU A 108 -3.18 -9.76 12.18
N LYS A 109 -2.06 -10.10 11.52
CA LYS A 109 -1.42 -11.42 11.64
C LYS A 109 -0.73 -11.60 12.99
N GLN A 110 0.04 -10.61 13.46
CA GLN A 110 0.83 -10.68 14.69
C GLN A 110 0.09 -10.20 15.93
N LYS A 111 -1.10 -9.61 15.79
CA LYS A 111 -1.88 -9.00 16.88
C LYS A 111 -1.05 -7.99 17.68
N LEU A 112 -0.37 -7.10 16.95
CA LEU A 112 0.51 -6.09 17.56
C LEU A 112 -0.25 -5.23 18.57
N ASN A 113 0.42 -4.88 19.68
CA ASN A 113 -0.15 -4.01 20.71
C ASN A 113 -0.11 -2.54 20.24
N MET A 114 -1.12 -2.13 19.47
CA MET A 114 -1.27 -0.79 18.91
C MET A 114 -2.46 -0.09 19.59
N ASN A 115 -2.15 0.84 20.51
CA ASN A 115 -3.18 1.55 21.28
C ASN A 115 -3.67 2.81 20.55
N ASN A 116 -2.81 3.45 19.77
CA ASN A 116 -3.16 4.58 18.91
C ASN A 116 -2.95 4.18 17.46
N TRP A 117 -4.04 3.72 16.83
CA TRP A 117 -4.01 3.14 15.50
C TRP A 117 -3.23 3.98 14.48
N HIS A 118 -3.52 5.27 14.36
CA HIS A 118 -2.89 6.11 13.32
C HIS A 118 -1.41 6.35 13.58
N LEU A 119 -1.05 6.70 14.81
CA LEU A 119 0.33 6.99 15.17
C LEU A 119 1.17 5.71 15.18
N ASP A 120 0.67 4.64 15.82
CA ASP A 120 1.37 3.37 15.92
C ASP A 120 1.56 2.74 14.51
N SER A 121 0.56 2.89 13.62
CA SER A 121 0.70 2.47 12.21
C SER A 121 1.77 3.27 11.46
N ALA A 122 1.88 4.58 11.67
CA ALA A 122 2.93 5.39 11.05
C ALA A 122 4.32 5.00 11.56
N ILE A 123 4.46 4.69 12.85
CA ILE A 123 5.70 4.21 13.46
C ILE A 123 6.11 2.85 12.85
N VAL A 124 5.19 1.89 12.78
CA VAL A 124 5.48 0.56 12.22
C VAL A 124 5.71 0.64 10.71
N ALA A 125 5.01 1.51 9.97
CA ALA A 125 5.26 1.74 8.54
C ALA A 125 6.66 2.32 8.29
N SER A 126 7.13 3.23 9.15
CA SER A 126 8.52 3.69 9.12
C SER A 126 9.50 2.53 9.37
N TRP A 127 9.20 1.64 10.31
CA TRP A 127 9.99 0.42 10.53
C TRP A 127 9.96 -0.50 9.31
N VAL A 128 8.80 -0.74 8.70
CA VAL A 128 8.67 -1.52 7.46
C VAL A 128 9.56 -0.94 6.37
N SER A 129 9.54 0.38 6.16
CA SER A 129 10.35 1.04 5.12
C SER A 129 11.86 0.86 5.30
N LYS A 130 12.32 0.61 6.52
CA LYS A 130 13.74 0.42 6.87
C LYS A 130 14.17 -1.05 6.88
N ASN A 131 13.25 -1.98 7.06
CA ASN A 131 13.56 -3.39 7.30
C ASN A 131 13.17 -4.33 6.14
N TYR A 132 12.37 -3.84 5.18
CA TYR A 132 11.98 -4.61 4.01
C TYR A 132 12.55 -3.97 2.75
N SER A 133 13.05 -4.79 1.83
CA SER A 133 13.18 -4.37 0.45
C SER A 133 11.80 -4.19 -0.18
N ALA A 134 11.71 -3.46 -1.27
CA ALA A 134 10.44 -3.27 -1.96
C ALA A 134 9.84 -4.60 -2.46
N GLU A 135 10.69 -5.52 -2.92
CA GLU A 135 10.28 -6.85 -3.35
C GLU A 135 9.75 -7.71 -2.19
N GLU A 136 10.46 -7.75 -1.05
CA GLU A 136 9.97 -8.46 0.14
C GLU A 136 8.63 -7.92 0.60
N ALA A 137 8.48 -6.59 0.64
CA ALA A 137 7.26 -5.95 1.12
C ALA A 137 6.06 -6.22 0.20
N ILE A 138 6.24 -6.13 -1.13
CA ILE A 138 5.14 -6.33 -2.07
C ILE A 138 4.71 -7.80 -2.12
N ASN A 139 5.64 -8.75 -2.08
CA ASN A 139 5.29 -10.17 -2.04
C ASN A 139 4.55 -10.53 -0.76
N LEU A 140 5.02 -10.06 0.40
CA LEU A 140 4.33 -10.29 1.68
C LEU A 140 2.96 -9.63 1.72
N LEU A 141 2.85 -8.42 1.16
CA LEU A 141 1.56 -7.72 1.06
C LEU A 141 0.55 -8.53 0.23
N ILE A 142 0.95 -9.07 -0.93
CA ILE A 142 0.11 -9.90 -1.80
C ILE A 142 -0.33 -11.18 -1.09
N GLU A 143 0.57 -11.83 -0.37
CA GLU A 143 0.28 -13.04 0.42
C GLU A 143 -0.73 -12.77 1.56
N LEU A 144 -0.65 -11.59 2.18
CA LEU A 144 -1.53 -11.23 3.29
C LEU A 144 -2.79 -10.47 2.85
N GLN A 145 -2.96 -10.22 1.55
CA GLN A 145 -4.07 -9.44 1.02
C GLN A 145 -5.39 -10.19 1.18
N TYR A 146 -6.43 -9.46 1.60
CA TYR A 146 -7.80 -9.94 1.63
C TYR A 146 -8.52 -9.61 0.31
N PHE A 147 -9.18 -10.61 -0.27
CA PHE A 147 -9.86 -10.54 -1.56
C PHE A 147 -11.40 -10.69 -1.46
N GLY A 148 -11.95 -10.69 -0.26
CA GLY A 148 -13.36 -11.02 -0.03
C GLY A 148 -13.55 -12.52 0.24
N ASN A 149 -14.78 -12.92 0.59
CA ASN A 149 -15.18 -14.33 0.77
C ASN A 149 -14.26 -15.20 1.66
N ASN A 150 -13.62 -14.59 2.65
CA ASN A 150 -12.58 -15.21 3.49
C ASN A 150 -11.29 -15.63 2.77
N ASP A 151 -11.06 -15.12 1.56
CA ASP A 151 -9.84 -15.39 0.81
C ASP A 151 -8.73 -14.41 1.21
N PHE A 152 -7.69 -14.96 1.82
CA PHE A 152 -6.44 -14.28 2.10
C PHE A 152 -5.33 -14.88 1.24
N GLY A 153 -4.60 -14.01 0.55
CA GLY A 153 -3.55 -14.38 -0.40
C GLY A 153 -4.07 -14.59 -1.83
N LEU A 154 -3.20 -14.24 -2.78
CA LEU A 154 -3.55 -14.25 -4.20
C LEU A 154 -3.88 -15.66 -4.71
N ASP A 155 -3.21 -16.71 -4.19
CA ASP A 155 -3.43 -18.08 -4.65
C ASP A 155 -4.83 -18.59 -4.33
N LYS A 156 -5.31 -18.31 -3.10
CA LYS A 156 -6.68 -18.65 -2.73
C LYS A 156 -7.70 -17.88 -3.57
N ALA A 157 -7.45 -16.60 -3.78
CA ALA A 157 -8.32 -15.77 -4.61
C ALA A 157 -8.34 -16.25 -6.07
N ALA A 158 -7.18 -16.57 -6.65
CA ALA A 158 -7.09 -17.10 -8.01
C ALA A 158 -7.87 -18.40 -8.18
N MET A 159 -7.73 -19.31 -7.22
CA MET A 159 -8.46 -20.58 -7.22
C MET A 159 -9.95 -20.37 -7.01
N HIS A 160 -10.35 -19.47 -6.10
CA HIS A 160 -11.77 -19.18 -5.82
C HIS A 160 -12.46 -18.52 -7.01
N TYR A 161 -11.89 -17.43 -7.53
CA TYR A 161 -12.54 -16.63 -8.56
C TYR A 161 -12.42 -17.20 -9.97
N PHE A 162 -11.34 -17.94 -10.28
CA PHE A 162 -11.00 -18.35 -11.65
C PHE A 162 -10.62 -19.82 -11.81
N GLU A 163 -10.55 -20.60 -10.72
CA GLU A 163 -10.15 -22.02 -10.72
C GLU A 163 -8.76 -22.28 -11.33
N VAL A 164 -7.85 -21.30 -11.18
CA VAL A 164 -6.46 -21.39 -11.65
C VAL A 164 -5.49 -21.04 -10.53
N SER A 165 -4.22 -21.49 -10.66
CA SER A 165 -3.15 -21.01 -9.77
C SER A 165 -2.79 -19.56 -10.06
N SER A 166 -2.23 -18.86 -9.09
CA SER A 166 -1.77 -17.46 -9.26
C SER A 166 -0.77 -17.29 -10.40
N SER A 167 0.07 -18.30 -10.66
CA SER A 167 1.04 -18.31 -11.75
C SER A 167 0.42 -18.40 -13.15
N ASN A 168 -0.82 -18.85 -13.26
CA ASN A 168 -1.55 -19.04 -14.51
C ASN A 168 -2.59 -17.95 -14.78
N LEU A 169 -2.67 -16.95 -13.92
CA LEU A 169 -3.57 -15.81 -14.12
C LEU A 169 -3.22 -15.03 -15.37
N THR A 170 -4.21 -14.72 -16.17
CA THR A 170 -4.09 -13.72 -17.25
C THR A 170 -3.99 -12.32 -16.68
N LEU A 171 -3.47 -11.35 -17.45
CA LEU A 171 -3.39 -9.95 -17.01
C LEU A 171 -4.77 -9.38 -16.62
N ALA A 172 -5.83 -9.73 -17.36
CA ALA A 172 -7.19 -9.31 -17.02
C ALA A 172 -7.64 -9.84 -15.66
N GLN A 173 -7.35 -11.11 -15.35
CA GLN A 173 -7.66 -11.73 -14.07
C GLN A 173 -6.86 -11.10 -12.94
N ILE A 174 -5.55 -10.84 -13.14
CA ILE A 174 -4.70 -10.14 -12.17
C ILE A 174 -5.28 -8.76 -11.85
N ILE A 175 -5.57 -7.95 -12.86
CA ILE A 175 -6.13 -6.60 -12.68
C ILE A 175 -7.48 -6.66 -11.95
N THR A 176 -8.31 -7.65 -12.26
CA THR A 176 -9.60 -7.83 -11.59
C THR A 176 -9.42 -8.13 -10.10
N LEU A 177 -8.53 -9.08 -9.75
CA LEU A 177 -8.25 -9.39 -8.35
C LEU A 177 -7.65 -8.18 -7.62
N VAL A 178 -6.70 -7.47 -8.23
CA VAL A 178 -6.15 -6.23 -7.66
C VAL A 178 -7.23 -5.16 -7.48
N ALA A 179 -8.17 -5.03 -8.40
CA ALA A 179 -9.30 -4.10 -8.25
C ALA A 179 -10.20 -4.47 -7.07
N ILE A 180 -10.48 -5.76 -6.87
CA ILE A 180 -11.27 -6.27 -5.74
C ILE A 180 -10.64 -5.86 -4.41
N THR A 181 -9.31 -5.84 -4.27
CA THR A 181 -8.64 -5.50 -3.00
C THR A 181 -8.95 -4.11 -2.46
N HIS A 182 -9.41 -3.20 -3.31
CA HIS A 182 -9.75 -1.83 -2.91
C HIS A 182 -10.99 -1.78 -1.98
N SER A 183 -11.99 -2.62 -2.25
CA SER A 183 -13.19 -2.78 -1.44
C SER A 183 -13.73 -4.21 -1.56
N PRO A 184 -13.08 -5.20 -0.91
CA PRO A 184 -13.32 -6.61 -1.19
C PRO A 184 -14.77 -7.04 -1.01
N SER A 185 -15.41 -6.66 0.10
CA SER A 185 -16.80 -7.01 0.38
C SER A 185 -17.80 -6.35 -0.58
N HIS A 186 -17.43 -5.19 -1.17
CA HIS A 186 -18.28 -4.46 -2.10
C HIS A 186 -18.12 -4.98 -3.53
N TYR A 187 -16.88 -5.19 -3.97
CA TYR A 187 -16.59 -5.61 -5.35
C TYR A 187 -16.75 -7.11 -5.58
N ALA A 188 -16.78 -7.92 -4.52
CA ALA A 188 -17.15 -9.32 -4.60
C ALA A 188 -18.67 -9.52 -4.84
N ASP A 189 -19.48 -8.46 -4.71
CA ASP A 189 -20.91 -8.49 -5.02
C ASP A 189 -21.17 -8.17 -6.50
N CYS A 190 -21.92 -9.03 -7.18
CA CYS A 190 -22.33 -8.87 -8.57
C CYS A 190 -23.03 -7.56 -8.90
N ASN A 191 -23.77 -7.01 -7.95
CA ASN A 191 -24.48 -5.75 -8.13
C ASN A 191 -23.54 -4.56 -8.38
N ASN A 192 -22.28 -4.70 -8.02
CA ASN A 192 -21.25 -3.65 -8.12
C ASN A 192 -20.28 -3.84 -9.30
N LYS A 193 -20.63 -4.70 -10.27
CA LYS A 193 -19.81 -5.01 -11.45
C LYS A 193 -19.32 -3.76 -12.20
N ALA A 194 -20.18 -2.75 -12.36
CA ALA A 194 -19.79 -1.51 -13.03
C ALA A 194 -18.66 -0.78 -12.29
N MET A 195 -18.72 -0.72 -10.97
CA MET A 195 -17.68 -0.08 -10.15
C MET A 195 -16.37 -0.89 -10.17
N LEU A 196 -16.44 -2.22 -10.18
CA LEU A 196 -15.29 -3.08 -10.35
C LEU A 196 -14.59 -2.82 -11.69
N ILE A 197 -15.36 -2.73 -12.80
CA ILE A 197 -14.82 -2.41 -14.13
C ILE A 197 -14.12 -1.05 -14.12
N LEU A 198 -14.74 0.00 -13.59
CA LEU A 198 -14.12 1.33 -13.49
C LEU A 198 -12.79 1.30 -12.71
N ARG A 199 -12.74 0.52 -11.62
CA ARG A 199 -11.49 0.37 -10.85
C ARG A 199 -10.43 -0.40 -11.63
N ALA A 200 -10.81 -1.45 -12.34
CA ALA A 200 -9.89 -2.23 -13.18
C ALA A 200 -9.35 -1.42 -14.37
N GLU A 201 -10.19 -0.60 -14.99
CA GLU A 201 -9.76 0.35 -16.04
C GLU A 201 -8.80 1.40 -15.50
N TYR A 202 -9.04 1.93 -14.30
CA TYR A 202 -8.10 2.83 -13.64
C TYR A 202 -6.72 2.17 -13.47
N ILE A 203 -6.67 0.92 -12.96
CA ILE A 203 -5.41 0.17 -12.80
C ILE A 203 -4.75 -0.07 -14.17
N THR A 204 -5.53 -0.45 -15.18
CA THR A 204 -5.04 -0.64 -16.54
C THR A 204 -4.38 0.63 -17.10
N ASN A 205 -5.00 1.79 -16.92
CA ASN A 205 -4.44 3.06 -17.36
C ASN A 205 -3.16 3.42 -16.59
N LYS A 206 -3.09 3.11 -15.30
CA LYS A 206 -1.88 3.27 -14.50
C LYS A 206 -0.75 2.34 -14.96
N LEU A 207 -1.03 1.07 -15.28
CA LEU A 207 -0.06 0.14 -15.86
C LEU A 207 0.52 0.64 -17.19
N LYS A 208 -0.34 1.18 -18.08
CA LYS A 208 0.11 1.77 -19.35
C LYS A 208 1.03 2.98 -19.13
N GLN A 209 0.72 3.82 -18.15
CA GLN A 209 1.57 4.96 -17.77
C GLN A 209 2.88 4.50 -17.13
N TYR A 210 2.84 3.42 -16.37
CA TYR A 210 3.98 2.82 -15.68
C TYR A 210 4.99 2.22 -16.68
N ASN A 211 4.50 1.41 -17.62
CA ASN A 211 5.32 0.80 -18.67
C ASN A 211 4.51 0.64 -19.96
N SER A 212 4.60 1.65 -20.84
CA SER A 212 3.84 1.65 -22.10
C SER A 212 4.31 0.59 -23.11
N SER A 213 5.57 0.18 -23.07
CA SER A 213 6.09 -0.87 -23.96
C SER A 213 5.52 -2.24 -23.59
N LYS A 214 5.30 -2.49 -22.30
CA LYS A 214 4.78 -3.77 -21.79
C LYS A 214 3.24 -3.83 -21.80
N TYR A 215 2.57 -2.73 -21.46
CA TYR A 215 1.12 -2.71 -21.23
C TYR A 215 0.33 -1.83 -22.22
N GLY A 216 1.00 -1.07 -23.09
CA GLY A 216 0.35 -0.05 -23.95
C GLY A 216 -0.75 -0.59 -24.86
N GLY A 217 -0.55 -1.78 -25.42
CA GLY A 217 -1.52 -2.46 -26.30
C GLY A 217 -2.64 -3.19 -25.56
N PHE A 218 -2.57 -3.35 -24.25
CA PHE A 218 -3.57 -4.10 -23.49
C PHE A 218 -4.89 -3.34 -23.38
N ARG A 219 -6.01 -4.04 -23.64
CA ARG A 219 -7.37 -3.57 -23.38
C ARG A 219 -7.99 -4.46 -22.31
N PHE A 220 -8.52 -3.83 -21.26
CA PHE A 220 -9.17 -4.57 -20.19
C PHE A 220 -10.56 -5.02 -20.65
N GLU A 221 -10.82 -6.31 -20.47
CA GLU A 221 -12.14 -6.90 -20.56
C GLU A 221 -12.34 -7.72 -19.29
N LEU A 222 -13.52 -7.56 -18.66
CA LEU A 222 -13.79 -8.27 -17.42
C LEU A 222 -13.85 -9.78 -17.69
N PRO A 223 -12.98 -10.58 -17.06
CA PRO A 223 -12.97 -12.04 -17.26
C PRO A 223 -14.22 -12.68 -16.68
N SER A 224 -14.57 -13.88 -17.19
CA SER A 224 -15.60 -14.70 -16.60
C SER A 224 -15.15 -15.22 -15.24
N PHE A 225 -16.05 -15.22 -14.27
CA PHE A 225 -15.82 -15.80 -12.94
C PHE A 225 -16.38 -17.23 -12.89
N THR A 226 -15.67 -18.11 -12.20
CA THR A 226 -16.10 -19.50 -12.00
C THR A 226 -16.68 -19.77 -10.63
N ALA A 227 -16.56 -18.80 -9.70
CA ALA A 227 -17.01 -18.92 -8.32
C ALA A 227 -18.50 -19.25 -8.22
N LYS A 228 -18.82 -20.32 -7.48
CA LYS A 228 -20.19 -20.77 -7.22
C LYS A 228 -20.95 -19.89 -6.23
N ASP A 229 -20.24 -19.12 -5.38
CA ASP A 229 -20.82 -18.38 -4.26
C ASP A 229 -20.54 -16.88 -4.39
N GLY A 230 -21.38 -16.14 -5.12
CA GLY A 230 -21.46 -14.69 -5.00
C GLY A 230 -21.03 -13.83 -6.19
N LEU A 231 -20.38 -14.40 -7.21
CA LEU A 231 -20.13 -13.70 -8.47
C LEU A 231 -20.78 -14.41 -9.67
N ASN A 232 -21.79 -15.26 -9.43
CA ASN A 232 -22.69 -15.75 -10.47
C ASN A 232 -23.52 -14.57 -11.02
N CYS A 233 -22.86 -13.76 -11.82
CA CYS A 233 -23.51 -12.75 -12.65
C CYS A 233 -23.92 -13.44 -13.97
N GLN A 234 -24.99 -14.21 -13.92
CA GLN A 234 -25.72 -14.64 -15.14
C GLN A 234 -26.57 -13.51 -15.67
#